data_67a7a4c86105caea99646de029e4464c
#
_entry.id   67a7a4c86105caea99646de029e4464c
#
_cell.length_a   1.000
_cell.length_b   1.000
_cell.length_c   1.000
_cell.angle_alpha   90.00
_cell.angle_beta   90.00
_cell.angle_gamma   90.00
#
_symmetry.space_group_name_H-M   'P 1'
#
loop_
_entity.id
_entity.type
_entity.pdbx_description
1 polymer ?
#
loop_
_entity_poly.entity_id
_entity_poly.type
_entity_poly.pdbx_seq_one_letter_code
_entity_poly.pdbx_strand_id
1 'polypeptide(L)'
;MISLIYSEFLKLKRSSIIFFIAVGSSFMPLLLDAAILISNDRHRTYESYMYNSAGISFTFMHGILFSIIAAYIFSREFNYKTSGNLYSYSYTRNQIFSGKLIVVWIIMIIITIMQWMVSNLGYCILFGVPEWNLILIDMLINIKALLFQIALVSIPVLIVNITNNIIMPVMYSVVMLIFQLITSEGNFKFNVINPLLGSTSLFADAYGEKSCDIKYMAIYSALIFLIFTTSGFYYHKKMDIN
;
A
#
# COMPACT_ATOMS: atom_id res chain seq x y z
N MET A 1 -13.65 8.51 18.79
CA MET A 1 -12.78 7.89 17.76
C MET A 1 -13.54 6.88 16.89
N ILE A 2 -14.18 5.85 17.45
CA ILE A 2 -14.89 4.81 16.68
C ILE A 2 -15.98 5.43 15.78
N SER A 3 -16.80 6.35 16.30
CA SER A 3 -17.85 7.05 15.52
C SER A 3 -17.29 7.85 14.34
N LEU A 4 -16.09 8.45 14.50
CA LEU A 4 -15.40 9.18 13.44
C LEU A 4 -14.91 8.20 12.34
N ILE A 5 -14.27 7.10 12.72
CA ILE A 5 -13.84 6.04 11.79
C ILE A 5 -15.04 5.49 11.02
N TYR A 6 -16.15 5.19 11.73
CA TYR A 6 -17.38 4.70 11.12
C TYR A 6 -17.97 5.69 10.10
N SER A 7 -17.98 7.00 10.44
CA SER A 7 -18.44 8.03 9.51
C SER A 7 -17.60 8.12 8.24
N GLU A 8 -16.26 7.98 8.35
CA GLU A 8 -15.36 7.93 7.19
C GLU A 8 -15.65 6.70 6.29
N PHE A 9 -15.89 5.52 6.89
CA PHE A 9 -16.29 4.34 6.12
C PHE A 9 -17.65 4.51 5.42
N LEU A 10 -18.63 5.14 6.06
CA LEU A 10 -19.92 5.43 5.42
C LEU A 10 -19.78 6.36 4.20
N LYS A 11 -18.85 7.32 4.26
CA LYS A 11 -18.54 8.17 3.12
C LYS A 11 -17.97 7.37 1.95
N LEU A 12 -17.16 6.35 2.23
CA LEU A 12 -16.57 5.47 1.20
C LEU A 12 -17.60 4.54 0.56
N LYS A 13 -18.59 4.05 1.31
CA LYS A 13 -19.62 3.12 0.81
C LYS A 13 -20.36 3.64 -0.43
N ARG A 14 -20.51 4.96 -0.58
CA ARG A 14 -21.20 5.61 -1.72
C ARG A 14 -20.24 6.09 -2.81
N SER A 15 -18.97 5.69 -2.75
CA SER A 15 -17.94 6.12 -3.68
C SER A 15 -17.51 4.99 -4.60
N SER A 16 -17.16 5.35 -5.84
CA SER A 16 -16.56 4.44 -6.82
C SER A 16 -15.20 3.88 -6.39
N ILE A 17 -14.60 4.42 -5.32
CA ILE A 17 -13.28 3.98 -4.85
C ILE A 17 -13.26 2.51 -4.42
N ILE A 18 -14.40 1.98 -3.94
CA ILE A 18 -14.52 0.55 -3.59
C ILE A 18 -14.29 -0.33 -4.82
N PHE A 19 -14.83 0.06 -5.97
CA PHE A 19 -14.60 -0.64 -7.23
C PHE A 19 -13.11 -0.59 -7.63
N PHE A 20 -12.47 0.58 -7.53
CA PHE A 20 -11.04 0.72 -7.79
C PHE A 20 -10.17 -0.12 -6.85
N ILE A 21 -10.56 -0.25 -5.58
CA ILE A 21 -9.89 -1.12 -4.61
C ILE A 21 -9.98 -2.59 -5.05
N ALA A 22 -11.17 -3.07 -5.39
CA ALA A 22 -11.39 -4.46 -5.79
C ALA A 22 -10.64 -4.81 -7.08
N VAL A 23 -10.79 -3.97 -8.12
CA VAL A 23 -10.10 -4.16 -9.40
C VAL A 23 -8.60 -4.04 -9.23
N GLY A 24 -8.12 -2.99 -8.55
CA GLY A 24 -6.69 -2.74 -8.39
C GLY A 24 -5.97 -3.82 -7.58
N SER A 25 -6.58 -4.36 -6.52
CA SER A 25 -5.98 -5.43 -5.73
C SER A 25 -5.85 -6.74 -6.50
N SER A 26 -6.80 -7.03 -7.39
CA SER A 26 -6.86 -8.30 -8.14
C SER A 26 -6.13 -8.25 -9.48
N PHE A 27 -5.88 -7.05 -10.01
CA PHE A 27 -5.41 -6.86 -11.39
C PHE A 27 -4.08 -7.54 -11.69
N MET A 28 -3.06 -7.34 -10.85
CA MET A 28 -1.72 -7.91 -11.08
C MET A 28 -1.69 -9.44 -10.93
N PRO A 29 -2.28 -10.07 -9.90
CA PRO A 29 -2.39 -11.52 -9.84
C PRO A 29 -3.10 -12.11 -11.07
N LEU A 30 -4.22 -11.54 -11.50
CA LEU A 30 -4.97 -12.01 -12.66
C LEU A 30 -4.19 -11.86 -13.97
N LEU A 31 -3.39 -10.79 -14.12
CA LEU A 31 -2.50 -10.63 -15.26
C LEU A 31 -1.42 -11.72 -15.29
N LEU A 32 -0.85 -12.06 -14.14
CA LEU A 32 0.12 -13.15 -14.04
C LEU A 32 -0.51 -14.50 -14.42
N ASP A 33 -1.71 -14.78 -13.90
CA ASP A 33 -2.45 -15.99 -14.24
C ASP A 33 -2.72 -16.09 -15.74
N ALA A 34 -3.16 -15.00 -16.37
CA ALA A 34 -3.37 -14.92 -17.80
C ALA A 34 -2.07 -15.14 -18.59
N ALA A 35 -0.95 -14.58 -18.15
CA ALA A 35 0.35 -14.77 -18.77
C ALA A 35 0.81 -16.24 -18.69
N ILE A 36 0.61 -16.90 -17.56
CA ILE A 36 0.92 -18.33 -17.37
C ILE A 36 0.07 -19.20 -18.29
N LEU A 37 -1.22 -18.91 -18.41
CA LEU A 37 -2.10 -19.65 -19.33
C LEU A 37 -1.69 -19.52 -20.80
N ILE A 38 -1.27 -18.32 -21.21
CA ILE A 38 -0.82 -18.06 -22.59
C ILE A 38 0.53 -18.72 -22.86
N SER A 39 1.47 -18.67 -21.91
CA SER A 39 2.80 -19.29 -22.07
C SER A 39 2.80 -20.80 -21.92
N ASN A 40 1.70 -21.40 -21.45
CA ASN A 40 1.55 -22.83 -21.14
C ASN A 40 2.62 -23.35 -20.16
N ASP A 41 3.12 -22.49 -19.27
CA ASP A 41 4.15 -22.80 -18.26
C ASP A 41 3.49 -23.44 -17.03
N ARG A 42 3.39 -24.78 -17.04
CA ARG A 42 2.71 -25.59 -16.02
C ARG A 42 3.62 -26.15 -14.93
N HIS A 43 4.89 -25.74 -14.87
CA HIS A 43 5.88 -26.30 -13.95
C HIS A 43 6.41 -25.29 -12.93
N ARG A 44 5.55 -24.42 -12.39
CA ARG A 44 5.95 -23.44 -11.36
C ARG A 44 5.72 -23.98 -9.95
N THR A 45 6.74 -23.83 -9.11
CA THR A 45 6.59 -24.05 -7.68
C THR A 45 5.73 -22.94 -7.05
N TYR A 46 5.09 -23.24 -5.92
CA TYR A 46 4.30 -22.25 -5.18
C TYR A 46 5.12 -21.00 -4.83
N GLU A 47 6.36 -21.21 -4.40
CA GLU A 47 7.28 -20.14 -4.02
C GLU A 47 7.59 -19.20 -5.19
N SER A 48 7.94 -19.74 -6.35
CA SER A 48 8.23 -18.96 -7.56
C SER A 48 6.99 -18.21 -8.06
N TYR A 49 5.80 -18.82 -7.98
CA TYR A 49 4.56 -18.16 -8.34
C TYR A 49 4.26 -16.99 -7.40
N MET A 50 4.32 -17.20 -6.06
CA MET A 50 4.03 -16.16 -5.07
C MET A 50 5.07 -15.04 -5.10
N TYR A 51 6.35 -15.36 -5.30
CA TYR A 51 7.40 -14.36 -5.52
C TYR A 51 7.05 -13.40 -6.66
N ASN A 52 6.66 -13.94 -7.81
CA ASN A 52 6.29 -13.12 -8.97
C ASN A 52 4.98 -12.36 -8.73
N SER A 53 3.92 -13.02 -8.26
CA SER A 53 2.61 -12.40 -8.04
C SER A 53 2.66 -11.26 -7.03
N ALA A 54 3.24 -11.52 -5.85
CA ALA A 54 3.38 -10.52 -4.80
C ALA A 54 4.41 -9.44 -5.18
N GLY A 55 5.57 -9.84 -5.74
CA GLY A 55 6.61 -8.91 -6.19
C GLY A 55 6.07 -7.88 -7.18
N ILE A 56 5.37 -8.33 -8.22
CA ILE A 56 4.75 -7.44 -9.21
C ILE A 56 3.68 -6.55 -8.55
N SER A 57 2.81 -7.13 -7.69
CA SER A 57 1.75 -6.38 -7.01
C SER A 57 2.29 -5.27 -6.10
N PHE A 58 3.30 -5.58 -5.28
CA PHE A 58 3.92 -4.61 -4.36
C PHE A 58 4.77 -3.56 -5.10
N THR A 59 5.38 -3.91 -6.23
CA THR A 59 6.15 -2.96 -7.03
C THR A 59 5.24 -1.99 -7.78
N PHE A 60 4.31 -2.50 -8.56
CA PHE A 60 3.55 -1.68 -9.52
C PHE A 60 2.26 -1.12 -8.94
N MET A 61 1.51 -1.91 -8.17
CA MET A 61 0.13 -1.57 -7.87
C MET A 61 -0.07 -0.99 -6.47
N HIS A 62 0.54 -1.57 -5.44
CA HIS A 62 0.27 -1.17 -4.06
C HIS A 62 0.70 0.27 -3.78
N GLY A 63 1.87 0.71 -4.22
CA GLY A 63 2.36 2.08 -4.02
C GLY A 63 1.41 3.13 -4.61
N ILE A 64 0.91 2.89 -5.82
CA ILE A 64 -0.02 3.79 -6.50
C ILE A 64 -1.40 3.75 -5.83
N LEU A 65 -1.96 2.55 -5.61
CA LEU A 65 -3.28 2.40 -4.97
C LEU A 65 -3.34 3.03 -3.60
N PHE A 66 -2.35 2.79 -2.76
CA PHE A 66 -2.31 3.33 -1.40
C PHE A 66 -2.19 4.85 -1.40
N SER A 67 -1.44 5.42 -2.34
CA SER A 67 -1.36 6.88 -2.53
C SER A 67 -2.68 7.48 -3.01
N ILE A 68 -3.38 6.84 -3.95
CA ILE A 68 -4.71 7.27 -4.41
C ILE A 68 -5.71 7.26 -3.25
N ILE A 69 -5.72 6.20 -2.45
CA ILE A 69 -6.63 6.05 -1.32
C ILE A 69 -6.35 7.11 -0.25
N ALA A 70 -5.08 7.30 0.10
CA ALA A 70 -4.67 8.34 1.04
C ALA A 70 -5.07 9.73 0.53
N ALA A 71 -4.78 10.02 -0.74
CA ALA A 71 -5.17 11.27 -1.37
C ALA A 71 -6.68 11.49 -1.36
N TYR A 72 -7.47 10.48 -1.71
CA TYR A 72 -8.92 10.57 -1.73
C TYR A 72 -9.51 10.82 -0.34
N ILE A 73 -9.07 10.07 0.69
CA ILE A 73 -9.60 10.20 2.05
C ILE A 73 -9.26 11.56 2.65
N PHE A 74 -8.06 12.07 2.43
CA PHE A 74 -7.62 13.33 3.02
C PHE A 74 -8.09 14.57 2.27
N SER A 75 -8.19 14.54 0.92
CA SER A 75 -8.59 15.71 0.13
C SER A 75 -10.10 15.86 -0.05
N ARG A 76 -10.87 14.83 0.28
CA ARG A 76 -12.30 14.77 -0.02
C ARG A 76 -13.09 15.97 0.51
N GLU A 77 -12.89 16.34 1.76
CA GLU A 77 -13.62 17.46 2.38
C GLU A 77 -13.27 18.80 1.75
N PHE A 78 -12.05 18.97 1.28
CA PHE A 78 -11.62 20.16 0.57
C PHE A 78 -12.24 20.21 -0.82
N ASN A 79 -12.22 19.12 -1.55
CA ASN A 79 -12.80 19.02 -2.89
C ASN A 79 -14.31 19.27 -2.90
N TYR A 80 -15.03 18.80 -1.87
CA TYR A 80 -16.47 19.00 -1.74
C TYR A 80 -16.85 20.25 -0.95
N LYS A 81 -15.88 21.09 -0.53
CA LYS A 81 -16.07 22.29 0.29
C LYS A 81 -16.84 22.03 1.58
N THR A 82 -16.68 20.85 2.16
CA THR A 82 -17.34 20.42 3.42
C THR A 82 -16.40 20.44 4.62
N SER A 83 -15.20 20.97 4.45
CA SER A 83 -14.20 21.11 5.52
C SER A 83 -14.73 21.87 6.73
N GLY A 84 -15.43 23.00 6.53
CA GLY A 84 -16.04 23.78 7.61
C GLY A 84 -17.00 22.94 8.47
N ASN A 85 -17.82 22.09 7.86
CA ASN A 85 -18.74 21.20 8.59
C ASN A 85 -17.99 20.15 9.42
N LEU A 86 -16.89 19.58 8.88
CA LEU A 86 -16.11 18.57 9.61
C LEU A 86 -15.47 19.15 10.87
N TYR A 87 -14.95 20.38 10.79
CA TYR A 87 -14.27 21.04 11.90
C TYR A 87 -15.22 21.77 12.87
N SER A 88 -16.52 21.85 12.58
CA SER A 88 -17.53 22.33 13.52
C SER A 88 -17.98 21.25 14.52
N TYR A 89 -17.66 19.97 14.29
CA TYR A 89 -17.90 18.93 15.27
C TYR A 89 -16.94 19.01 16.47
N SER A 90 -17.31 18.39 17.58
CA SER A 90 -16.56 18.40 18.86
C SER A 90 -15.21 17.64 18.81
N TYR A 91 -14.73 17.20 17.63
CA TYR A 91 -13.46 16.49 17.50
C TYR A 91 -12.28 17.44 17.34
N THR A 92 -11.17 17.12 18.01
CA THR A 92 -9.93 17.84 17.81
C THR A 92 -9.32 17.54 16.42
N ARG A 93 -8.55 18.47 15.86
CA ARG A 93 -7.88 18.28 14.55
C ARG A 93 -7.00 17.03 14.53
N ASN A 94 -6.32 16.73 15.64
CA ASN A 94 -5.49 15.53 15.76
C ASN A 94 -6.33 14.24 15.73
N GLN A 95 -7.53 14.26 16.33
CA GLN A 95 -8.46 13.13 16.26
C GLN A 95 -8.96 12.88 14.83
N ILE A 96 -9.25 13.96 14.09
CA ILE A 96 -9.66 13.86 12.69
C ILE A 96 -8.55 13.28 11.84
N PHE A 97 -7.31 13.80 11.98
CA PHE A 97 -6.16 13.27 11.25
C PHE A 97 -5.89 11.79 11.55
N SER A 98 -5.83 11.42 12.83
CA SER A 98 -5.59 10.01 13.21
C SER A 98 -6.74 9.10 12.78
N GLY A 99 -8.00 9.56 12.83
CA GLY A 99 -9.13 8.80 12.34
C GLY A 99 -9.04 8.48 10.84
N LYS A 100 -8.69 9.46 10.01
CA LYS A 100 -8.47 9.27 8.57
C LYS A 100 -7.30 8.33 8.30
N LEU A 101 -6.20 8.48 9.03
CA LEU A 101 -5.01 7.64 8.88
C LEU A 101 -5.30 6.17 9.21
N ILE A 102 -6.08 5.91 10.28
CA ILE A 102 -6.53 4.55 10.62
C ILE A 102 -7.40 3.96 9.49
N VAL A 103 -8.29 4.75 8.91
CA VAL A 103 -9.13 4.29 7.78
C VAL A 103 -8.26 3.92 6.57
N VAL A 104 -7.23 4.72 6.25
CA VAL A 104 -6.26 4.38 5.19
C VAL A 104 -5.61 3.02 5.49
N TRP A 105 -5.10 2.81 6.70
CA TRP A 105 -4.45 1.54 7.08
C TRP A 105 -5.39 0.33 6.98
N ILE A 106 -6.64 0.47 7.43
CA ILE A 106 -7.63 -0.62 7.34
C ILE A 106 -7.88 -0.97 5.86
N ILE A 107 -7.99 0.01 4.99
CA ILE A 107 -8.17 -0.24 3.56
C ILE A 107 -6.93 -0.90 2.93
N MET A 108 -5.72 -0.49 3.32
CA MET A 108 -4.49 -1.15 2.89
C MET A 108 -4.45 -2.62 3.30
N ILE A 109 -4.87 -2.94 4.53
CA ILE A 109 -4.99 -4.33 5.00
C ILE A 109 -6.00 -5.10 4.12
N ILE A 110 -7.17 -4.54 3.83
CA ILE A 110 -8.18 -5.17 2.98
C ILE A 110 -7.63 -5.46 1.59
N ILE A 111 -6.95 -4.49 0.98
CA ILE A 111 -6.34 -4.63 -0.36
C ILE A 111 -5.31 -5.76 -0.37
N THR A 112 -4.41 -5.79 0.62
CA THR A 112 -3.37 -6.82 0.71
C THR A 112 -3.98 -8.21 0.93
N ILE A 113 -5.02 -8.33 1.76
CA ILE A 113 -5.74 -9.60 1.95
C ILE A 113 -6.42 -10.03 0.65
N MET A 114 -7.10 -9.13 -0.06
CA MET A 114 -7.74 -9.44 -1.33
C MET A 114 -6.72 -9.90 -2.39
N GLN A 115 -5.63 -9.17 -2.54
CA GLN A 115 -4.53 -9.54 -3.43
C GLN A 115 -3.98 -10.94 -3.08
N TRP A 116 -3.70 -11.20 -1.80
CA TRP A 116 -3.22 -12.48 -1.31
C TRP A 116 -4.20 -13.62 -1.59
N MET A 117 -5.50 -13.41 -1.34
CA MET A 117 -6.54 -14.40 -1.65
C MET A 117 -6.64 -14.70 -3.14
N VAL A 118 -6.62 -13.67 -4.00
CA VAL A 118 -6.68 -13.85 -5.45
C VAL A 118 -5.46 -14.62 -5.97
N SER A 119 -4.25 -14.30 -5.47
CA SER A 119 -3.03 -15.03 -5.85
C SER A 119 -3.09 -16.51 -5.43
N ASN A 120 -3.55 -16.81 -4.20
CA ASN A 120 -3.69 -18.19 -3.76
C ASN A 120 -4.76 -18.96 -4.56
N LEU A 121 -5.89 -18.33 -4.86
CA LEU A 121 -6.93 -18.92 -5.70
C LEU A 121 -6.42 -19.18 -7.13
N GLY A 122 -5.69 -18.23 -7.71
CA GLY A 122 -5.06 -18.41 -9.03
C GLY A 122 -4.11 -19.60 -9.05
N TYR A 123 -3.24 -19.70 -8.04
CA TYR A 123 -2.35 -20.86 -7.92
C TYR A 123 -3.12 -22.19 -7.79
N CYS A 124 -4.14 -22.24 -6.93
CA CYS A 124 -4.96 -23.45 -6.74
C CYS A 124 -5.65 -23.90 -8.03
N ILE A 125 -6.12 -22.97 -8.85
CA ILE A 125 -6.80 -23.27 -10.13
C ILE A 125 -5.79 -23.78 -11.17
N LEU A 126 -4.58 -23.21 -11.22
CA LEU A 126 -3.59 -23.51 -12.26
C LEU A 126 -2.74 -24.74 -11.94
N PHE A 127 -2.38 -24.95 -10.67
CA PHE A 127 -1.35 -25.92 -10.25
C PHE A 127 -1.84 -26.91 -9.19
N GLY A 128 -3.01 -26.67 -8.57
CA GLY A 128 -3.53 -27.48 -7.48
C GLY A 128 -3.25 -26.87 -6.09
N VAL A 129 -3.70 -27.58 -5.06
CA VAL A 129 -3.66 -27.06 -3.67
C VAL A 129 -2.24 -27.17 -3.11
N PRO A 130 -1.63 -26.06 -2.66
CA PRO A 130 -0.30 -26.07 -2.05
C PRO A 130 -0.34 -26.63 -0.63
N GLU A 131 0.85 -26.92 -0.07
CA GLU A 131 0.99 -27.32 1.32
C GLU A 131 0.57 -26.17 2.27
N TRP A 132 -0.14 -26.52 3.34
CA TRP A 132 -0.65 -25.54 4.29
C TRP A 132 0.46 -24.65 4.92
N ASN A 133 1.61 -25.23 5.20
CA ASN A 133 2.76 -24.50 5.76
C ASN A 133 3.23 -23.39 4.82
N LEU A 134 3.25 -23.60 3.52
CA LEU A 134 3.65 -22.59 2.54
C LEU A 134 2.69 -21.43 2.51
N ILE A 135 1.38 -21.70 2.61
CA ILE A 135 0.34 -20.65 2.68
C ILE A 135 0.54 -19.77 3.92
N LEU A 136 0.84 -20.36 5.08
CA LEU A 136 1.07 -19.61 6.32
C LEU A 136 2.35 -18.75 6.24
N ILE A 137 3.42 -19.29 5.68
CA ILE A 137 4.67 -18.54 5.48
C ILE A 137 4.41 -17.33 4.56
N ASP A 138 3.74 -17.54 3.43
CA ASP A 138 3.42 -16.48 2.50
C ASP A 138 2.53 -15.39 3.12
N MET A 139 1.53 -15.77 3.92
CA MET A 139 0.72 -14.84 4.68
C MET A 139 1.56 -13.95 5.60
N LEU A 140 2.52 -14.53 6.32
CA LEU A 140 3.42 -13.78 7.20
C LEU A 140 4.32 -12.81 6.43
N ILE A 141 4.81 -13.20 5.26
CA ILE A 141 5.61 -12.34 4.39
C ILE A 141 4.77 -11.15 3.90
N ASN A 142 3.53 -11.39 3.46
CA ASN A 142 2.62 -10.35 3.02
C ASN A 142 2.30 -9.35 4.16
N ILE A 143 2.12 -9.81 5.40
CA ILE A 143 1.93 -8.93 6.57
C ILE A 143 3.17 -8.05 6.80
N LYS A 144 4.37 -8.63 6.74
CA LYS A 144 5.62 -7.85 6.88
C LYS A 144 5.79 -6.84 5.74
N ALA A 145 5.50 -7.23 4.51
CA ALA A 145 5.56 -6.34 3.35
C ALA A 145 4.56 -5.17 3.46
N LEU A 146 3.37 -5.43 4.01
CA LEU A 146 2.38 -4.39 4.30
C LEU A 146 2.90 -3.35 5.31
N LEU A 147 3.68 -3.74 6.31
CA LEU A 147 4.26 -2.79 7.28
C LEU A 147 5.20 -1.79 6.60
N PHE A 148 6.00 -2.20 5.62
CA PHE A 148 6.79 -1.28 4.80
C PHE A 148 5.91 -0.30 4.02
N GLN A 149 4.81 -0.78 3.45
CA GLN A 149 3.89 0.08 2.70
C GLN A 149 3.15 1.07 3.61
N ILE A 150 2.77 0.65 4.83
CA ILE A 150 2.19 1.55 5.85
C ILE A 150 3.17 2.68 6.21
N ALA A 151 4.45 2.37 6.31
CA ALA A 151 5.46 3.39 6.55
C ALA A 151 5.57 4.37 5.37
N LEU A 152 5.61 3.86 4.15
CA LEU A 152 5.78 4.68 2.95
C LEU A 152 4.55 5.55 2.63
N VAL A 153 3.34 5.10 2.94
CA VAL A 153 2.10 5.87 2.69
C VAL A 153 2.04 7.18 3.52
N SER A 154 2.84 7.30 4.58
CA SER A 154 2.93 8.54 5.36
C SER A 154 3.39 9.74 4.52
N ILE A 155 4.18 9.51 3.46
CA ILE A 155 4.65 10.57 2.56
C ILE A 155 3.50 11.13 1.72
N PRO A 156 2.73 10.35 0.93
CA PRO A 156 1.57 10.86 0.20
C PRO A 156 0.50 11.46 1.13
N VAL A 157 0.33 10.96 2.36
CA VAL A 157 -0.56 11.57 3.37
C VAL A 157 -0.10 12.98 3.70
N LEU A 158 1.20 13.21 3.92
CA LEU A 158 1.71 14.57 4.16
C LEU A 158 1.54 15.46 2.91
N ILE A 159 1.85 14.95 1.72
CA ILE A 159 1.71 15.71 0.46
C ILE A 159 0.26 16.17 0.27
N VAL A 160 -0.73 15.30 0.47
CA VAL A 160 -2.14 15.69 0.31
C VAL A 160 -2.59 16.70 1.36
N ASN A 161 -2.09 16.61 2.61
CA ASN A 161 -2.39 17.59 3.64
C ASN A 161 -1.86 18.99 3.31
N ILE A 162 -0.69 19.07 2.65
CA ILE A 162 -0.10 20.35 2.24
C ILE A 162 -0.80 20.92 1.02
N THR A 163 -1.09 20.08 0.04
CA THR A 163 -1.58 20.51 -1.29
C THR A 163 -3.10 20.57 -1.38
N ASN A 164 -3.82 19.88 -0.50
CA ASN A 164 -5.28 19.69 -0.55
C ASN A 164 -5.78 19.15 -1.91
N ASN A 165 -4.90 18.50 -2.68
CA ASN A 165 -5.15 18.06 -4.03
C ASN A 165 -4.86 16.55 -4.16
N ILE A 166 -5.70 15.82 -4.91
CA ILE A 166 -5.52 14.38 -5.19
C ILE A 166 -4.34 14.13 -6.13
N ILE A 167 -4.08 15.05 -7.06
CA ILE A 167 -3.13 14.84 -8.16
C ILE A 167 -1.69 14.72 -7.64
N MET A 168 -1.28 15.58 -6.72
CA MET A 168 0.10 15.63 -6.23
C MET A 168 0.59 14.33 -5.57
N PRO A 169 -0.15 13.69 -4.64
CA PRO A 169 0.27 12.40 -4.08
C PRO A 169 0.33 11.27 -5.12
N VAL A 170 -0.56 11.31 -6.13
CA VAL A 170 -0.54 10.33 -7.21
C VAL A 170 0.68 10.52 -8.10
N MET A 171 1.02 11.75 -8.49
CA MET A 171 2.25 12.05 -9.24
C MET A 171 3.50 11.61 -8.47
N TYR A 172 3.54 11.87 -7.15
CA TYR A 172 4.60 11.37 -6.29
C TYR A 172 4.75 9.83 -6.38
N SER A 173 3.65 9.08 -6.30
CA SER A 173 3.71 7.61 -6.35
C SER A 173 4.20 7.08 -7.69
N VAL A 174 3.85 7.73 -8.81
CA VAL A 174 4.37 7.38 -10.15
C VAL A 174 5.88 7.63 -10.24
N VAL A 175 6.36 8.77 -9.74
CA VAL A 175 7.80 9.06 -9.69
C VAL A 175 8.54 8.04 -8.83
N MET A 176 7.99 7.67 -7.67
CA MET A 176 8.59 6.67 -6.78
C MET A 176 8.57 5.26 -7.38
N LEU A 177 7.55 4.91 -8.17
CA LEU A 177 7.54 3.66 -8.92
C LEU A 177 8.69 3.61 -9.94
N ILE A 178 8.87 4.67 -10.73
CA ILE A 178 9.96 4.74 -11.71
C ILE A 178 11.32 4.62 -10.98
N PHE A 179 11.48 5.33 -9.85
CA PHE A 179 12.68 5.26 -9.05
C PHE A 179 12.91 3.84 -8.48
N GLN A 180 11.87 3.16 -8.03
CA GLN A 180 11.93 1.78 -7.55
C GLN A 180 12.37 0.81 -8.67
N LEU A 181 11.84 0.95 -9.89
CA LEU A 181 12.25 0.12 -11.03
C LEU A 181 13.72 0.32 -11.40
N ILE A 182 14.19 1.56 -11.47
CA ILE A 182 15.60 1.86 -11.76
C ILE A 182 16.51 1.25 -10.67
N THR A 183 16.11 1.35 -9.40
CA THR A 183 16.92 0.85 -8.29
C THR A 183 16.89 -0.66 -8.15
N SER A 184 15.77 -1.33 -8.50
CA SER A 184 15.68 -2.79 -8.45
C SER A 184 16.60 -3.47 -9.47
N GLU A 185 16.75 -2.91 -10.66
CA GLU A 185 17.61 -3.44 -11.72
C GLU A 185 19.09 -3.08 -11.50
N GLY A 186 19.36 -1.96 -10.85
CA GLY A 186 20.72 -1.46 -10.62
C GLY A 186 21.38 -2.02 -9.35
N ASN A 187 22.66 -2.42 -9.45
CA ASN A 187 23.46 -2.82 -8.29
C ASN A 187 23.97 -1.61 -7.49
N PHE A 188 23.06 -0.73 -7.05
CA PHE A 188 23.42 0.44 -6.28
C PHE A 188 23.69 0.10 -4.81
N LYS A 189 24.78 0.62 -4.25
CA LYS A 189 25.11 0.39 -2.83
C LYS A 189 24.03 0.87 -1.86
N PHE A 190 23.27 1.91 -2.22
CA PHE A 190 22.17 2.42 -1.40
C PHE A 190 20.91 1.54 -1.38
N ASN A 191 20.83 0.52 -2.26
CA ASN A 191 19.68 -0.42 -2.24
C ASN A 191 19.55 -1.16 -0.90
N VAL A 192 20.66 -1.34 -0.18
CA VAL A 192 20.67 -1.96 1.17
C VAL A 192 19.84 -1.16 2.18
N ILE A 193 19.73 0.14 1.99
CA ILE A 193 19.02 1.05 2.88
C ILE A 193 17.72 1.61 2.28
N ASN A 194 17.41 1.26 1.02
CA ASN A 194 16.27 1.82 0.31
C ASN A 194 14.94 1.19 0.79
N PRO A 195 14.10 1.92 1.54
CA PRO A 195 12.85 1.37 2.08
C PRO A 195 11.80 1.07 1.01
N LEU A 196 11.91 1.64 -0.20
CA LEU A 196 11.01 1.34 -1.32
C LEU A 196 11.13 -0.11 -1.77
N LEU A 197 12.33 -0.69 -1.68
CA LEU A 197 12.59 -2.09 -2.01
C LEU A 197 12.23 -3.05 -0.87
N GLY A 198 11.91 -2.54 0.33
CA GLY A 198 11.70 -3.36 1.52
C GLY A 198 10.63 -4.44 1.35
N SER A 199 9.50 -4.11 0.73
CA SER A 199 8.43 -5.08 0.48
C SER A 199 8.87 -6.18 -0.47
N THR A 200 9.48 -5.85 -1.60
CA THR A 200 9.92 -6.82 -2.63
C THR A 200 11.12 -7.63 -2.16
N SER A 201 12.04 -7.02 -1.40
CA SER A 201 13.20 -7.72 -0.81
C SER A 201 12.79 -8.79 0.22
N LEU A 202 11.66 -8.62 0.93
CA LEU A 202 11.12 -9.65 1.80
C LEU A 202 10.74 -10.92 1.05
N PHE A 203 10.11 -10.79 -0.11
CA PHE A 203 9.76 -11.93 -0.96
C PHE A 203 11.02 -12.57 -1.58
N ALA A 204 11.98 -11.75 -2.03
CA ALA A 204 13.24 -12.23 -2.59
C ALA A 204 14.06 -13.05 -1.56
N ASP A 205 14.13 -12.59 -0.31
CA ASP A 205 14.84 -13.28 0.77
C ASP A 205 14.12 -14.55 1.20
N ALA A 206 12.80 -14.50 1.34
CA ALA A 206 12.00 -15.64 1.81
C ALA A 206 11.96 -16.80 0.80
N TYR A 207 11.97 -16.49 -0.50
CA TYR A 207 11.92 -17.50 -1.58
C TYR A 207 13.28 -17.83 -2.19
N GLY A 208 14.36 -17.35 -1.57
CA GLY A 208 15.73 -17.73 -1.91
C GLY A 208 16.30 -17.13 -3.19
N GLU A 209 15.63 -16.14 -3.78
CA GLU A 209 16.08 -15.47 -5.01
C GLU A 209 17.30 -14.56 -4.75
N LYS A 210 17.34 -13.91 -3.57
CA LYS A 210 18.42 -13.00 -3.18
C LYS A 210 18.42 -12.75 -1.68
N SER A 211 19.56 -12.91 -1.02
CA SER A 211 19.74 -12.48 0.38
C SER A 211 19.75 -10.95 0.47
N CYS A 212 18.87 -10.37 1.27
CA CYS A 212 18.74 -8.92 1.44
C CYS A 212 18.86 -8.52 2.91
N ASP A 213 19.55 -7.40 3.17
CA ASP A 213 19.67 -6.82 4.53
C ASP A 213 18.41 -6.03 4.91
N ILE A 214 17.33 -6.75 5.20
CA ILE A 214 16.01 -6.18 5.50
C ILE A 214 16.03 -5.28 6.74
N LYS A 215 16.95 -5.51 7.68
CA LYS A 215 17.05 -4.76 8.94
C LYS A 215 17.25 -3.25 8.72
N TYR A 216 18.18 -2.87 7.84
CA TYR A 216 18.42 -1.46 7.55
C TYR A 216 17.22 -0.82 6.84
N MET A 217 16.62 -1.52 5.86
CA MET A 217 15.41 -1.04 5.19
C MET A 217 14.27 -0.81 6.19
N ALA A 218 14.08 -1.70 7.18
CA ALA A 218 13.07 -1.56 8.23
C ALA A 218 13.33 -0.34 9.14
N ILE A 219 14.58 -0.09 9.52
CA ILE A 219 14.95 1.07 10.33
C ILE A 219 14.64 2.37 9.56
N TYR A 220 15.06 2.47 8.30
CA TYR A 220 14.80 3.67 7.48
C TYR A 220 13.30 3.87 7.20
N SER A 221 12.55 2.79 6.97
CA SER A 221 11.09 2.89 6.81
C SER A 221 10.41 3.39 8.08
N ALA A 222 10.85 2.91 9.27
CA ALA A 222 10.33 3.39 10.55
C ALA A 222 10.67 4.87 10.79
N LEU A 223 11.88 5.32 10.44
CA LEU A 223 12.26 6.74 10.51
C LEU A 223 11.40 7.60 9.59
N ILE A 224 11.18 7.17 8.35
CA ILE A 224 10.27 7.86 7.41
C ILE A 224 8.88 7.96 8.02
N PHE A 225 8.33 6.85 8.51
CA PHE A 225 7.02 6.84 9.16
C PHE A 225 6.92 7.88 10.29
N LEU A 226 7.88 7.89 11.20
CA LEU A 226 7.89 8.83 12.34
C LEU A 226 7.98 10.29 11.88
N ILE A 227 8.90 10.60 10.96
CA ILE A 227 9.11 11.97 10.47
C ILE A 227 7.87 12.49 9.75
N PHE A 228 7.33 11.70 8.80
CA PHE A 228 6.22 12.18 7.96
C PHE A 228 4.88 12.17 8.70
N THR A 229 4.64 11.24 9.61
CA THR A 229 3.42 11.26 10.44
C THR A 229 3.45 12.42 11.44
N THR A 230 4.56 12.65 12.15
CA THR A 230 4.68 13.80 13.08
C THR A 230 4.57 15.13 12.36
N SER A 231 5.19 15.26 11.19
CA SER A 231 5.05 16.45 10.33
C SER A 231 3.61 16.63 9.85
N GLY A 232 2.92 15.54 9.52
CA GLY A 232 1.51 15.55 9.14
C GLY A 232 0.60 16.03 10.25
N PHE A 233 0.81 15.57 11.50
CA PHE A 233 0.09 16.05 12.68
C PHE A 233 0.33 17.53 12.93
N TYR A 234 1.58 17.96 12.84
CA TYR A 234 1.94 19.36 13.07
C TYR A 234 1.30 20.28 12.04
N TYR A 235 1.37 19.92 10.76
CA TYR A 235 0.79 20.70 9.68
C TYR A 235 -0.74 20.77 9.80
N HIS A 236 -1.39 19.62 10.02
CA HIS A 236 -2.85 19.54 10.15
C HIS A 236 -3.38 20.38 11.34
N LYS A 237 -2.60 20.50 12.43
CA LYS A 237 -2.94 21.35 13.57
C LYS A 237 -2.94 22.84 13.22
N LYS A 238 -2.05 23.28 12.32
CA LYS A 238 -1.87 24.69 11.93
C LYS A 238 -2.67 25.11 10.70
N MET A 239 -3.29 24.17 10.00
CA MET A 239 -3.98 24.42 8.75
C MET A 239 -5.13 25.42 8.94
N ASP A 240 -5.13 26.50 8.16
CA ASP A 240 -6.24 27.45 8.11
C ASP A 240 -7.37 26.86 7.26
N ILE A 241 -8.59 26.93 7.78
CA ILE A 241 -9.82 26.44 7.15
C ILE A 241 -10.50 27.67 6.54
N ASN A 242 -10.04 28.07 5.36
CA ASN A 242 -10.72 29.09 4.55
C ASN A 242 -11.63 28.43 3.52
#